data_a54de98269c616dbac4d990ef3858504
#
_entry.id   a54de98269c616dbac4d990ef3858504
#
_cell.length_a   1.000
_cell.length_b   1.000
_cell.length_c   1.000
_cell.angle_alpha   90.00
_cell.angle_beta   90.00
_cell.angle_gamma   90.00
#
_symmetry.space_group_name_H-M   'P 1'
#
loop_
_entity.id
_entity.type
_entity.pdbx_description
1 polymer ?
#
loop_
_entity_poly.entity_id
_entity_poly.type
_entity_poly.pdbx_seq_one_letter_code
_entity_poly.pdbx_strand_id
1 'polypeptide(L)'
;MPKIVVSYRRSDTGPIAGRIFDRLGAQYGVESVFMDVDSIPFGVDFRDHIQQELSLCDVLVVIIGQRWMGSAEDGKTRLDDETDPVRIEVETAMRARVPIIPILVDRATMPKPGELPPSMKDFAFRNAAEVDAAGRDFRQHMDRVIRAIDRILAGRPQTHQIEPAQADTVDLSHQASAGVASSAAKVDAAPSAPASLQSSSNEPTASVQRRIMARQSPWLFAAVALVVLLGGVTLWGVTQTVTRAPTRTSATVAETRDAAASGIVAAPQAQGAPQPPPAQSLGVALQPTEPFIRALEGHSRDVNSVAYSVDRRLLISASDDKTLRLWDPASGRQAGVLEGHTEFVFAAAFSPDSRRIVSGSQDNSVRLWEADTQRPIRTLMGHTAAVFSAVFSPDGREIASAGNDRAINLWSADTGVLVASLAGHSGAVVSLAYSPKRRWLASAGAADMTIRIWDLESRQLVRTINVGSEARSVAFSPDGRWIASGGGDGHVRVSDAATGALVRTLQGHSGWVGSVAFRPDGLRLASGSSDNTVKLWDAQSWQLLRTLRGHTRAVKSVAFSPDGGHLASASYDNTIRIWHADAAPAD
;
A
#
# COMPACT_ATOMS: atom_id res chain seq x y z
N MET A 1 -20.88 2.53 24.79
CA MET A 1 -19.42 2.67 24.89
C MET A 1 -19.10 4.15 25.01
N PRO A 2 -18.07 4.57 25.76
CA PRO A 2 -17.70 5.97 25.83
C PRO A 2 -17.23 6.48 24.46
N LYS A 3 -17.48 7.74 24.16
CA LYS A 3 -17.04 8.40 22.94
C LYS A 3 -16.00 9.47 23.30
N ILE A 4 -14.74 9.21 22.96
CA ILE A 4 -13.58 10.06 23.28
C ILE A 4 -13.06 10.65 21.97
N VAL A 5 -12.98 11.98 21.88
CA VAL A 5 -12.43 12.68 20.72
C VAL A 5 -11.04 13.19 21.08
N VAL A 6 -10.06 13.02 20.17
CA VAL A 6 -8.68 13.48 20.33
C VAL A 6 -8.42 14.60 19.33
N SER A 7 -8.24 15.82 19.84
CA SER A 7 -7.89 17.03 19.09
C SER A 7 -6.38 17.26 19.15
N TYR A 8 -5.74 17.49 18.01
CA TYR A 8 -4.31 17.72 17.94
C TYR A 8 -3.92 18.50 16.67
N ARG A 9 -2.71 19.04 16.65
CA ARG A 9 -2.19 19.69 15.44
C ARG A 9 -1.18 18.78 14.75
N ARG A 10 -1.54 18.25 13.59
CA ARG A 10 -0.73 17.27 12.83
C ARG A 10 0.74 17.71 12.62
N SER A 11 0.96 18.98 12.31
CA SER A 11 2.30 19.55 12.10
C SER A 11 3.15 19.71 13.36
N ASP A 12 2.54 19.55 14.54
CA ASP A 12 3.19 19.75 15.84
C ASP A 12 3.29 18.45 16.65
N THR A 13 2.21 17.69 16.75
CA THR A 13 2.08 16.58 17.69
C THR A 13 1.63 15.26 17.05
N GLY A 14 1.64 15.16 15.71
CA GLY A 14 1.14 13.99 14.98
C GLY A 14 1.65 12.63 15.49
N PRO A 15 2.97 12.40 15.62
CA PRO A 15 3.51 11.11 16.04
C PRO A 15 3.10 10.69 17.44
N ILE A 16 3.02 11.64 18.40
CA ILE A 16 2.61 11.34 19.78
C ILE A 16 1.10 11.20 19.89
N ALA A 17 0.32 11.92 19.08
CA ALA A 17 -1.13 11.80 19.04
C ALA A 17 -1.55 10.38 18.67
N GLY A 18 -0.89 9.74 17.69
CA GLY A 18 -1.11 8.34 17.33
C GLY A 18 -0.87 7.39 18.50
N ARG A 19 0.23 7.56 19.24
CA ARG A 19 0.54 6.72 20.42
C ARG A 19 -0.48 6.89 21.55
N ILE A 20 -0.97 8.12 21.76
CA ILE A 20 -2.03 8.42 22.74
C ILE A 20 -3.33 7.76 22.30
N PHE A 21 -3.69 7.89 21.04
CA PHE A 21 -4.85 7.24 20.43
C PHE A 21 -4.81 5.72 20.61
N ASP A 22 -3.68 5.07 20.24
CA ASP A 22 -3.50 3.62 20.40
C ASP A 22 -3.68 3.17 21.85
N ARG A 23 -3.13 3.95 22.80
CA ARG A 23 -3.23 3.63 24.24
C ARG A 23 -4.66 3.80 24.76
N LEU A 24 -5.39 4.82 24.30
CA LEU A 24 -6.79 5.03 24.65
C LEU A 24 -7.68 3.98 23.97
N GLY A 25 -7.44 3.65 22.70
CA GLY A 25 -8.14 2.61 21.96
C GLY A 25 -7.97 1.22 22.58
N ALA A 26 -6.76 0.90 23.09
CA ALA A 26 -6.50 -0.33 23.82
C ALA A 26 -7.29 -0.43 25.15
N GLN A 27 -7.65 0.70 25.77
CA GLN A 27 -8.37 0.76 27.04
C GLN A 27 -9.90 0.76 26.85
N TYR A 28 -10.41 1.56 25.91
CA TYR A 28 -11.85 1.83 25.75
C TYR A 28 -12.47 1.17 24.52
N GLY A 29 -11.67 0.55 23.67
CA GLY A 29 -12.04 0.07 22.34
C GLY A 29 -11.74 1.10 21.25
N VAL A 30 -11.22 0.64 20.11
CA VAL A 30 -10.84 1.53 19.00
C VAL A 30 -12.04 2.30 18.45
N GLU A 31 -13.23 1.72 18.50
CA GLU A 31 -14.48 2.36 18.08
C GLU A 31 -14.98 3.44 19.04
N SER A 32 -14.37 3.53 20.23
CA SER A 32 -14.73 4.52 21.27
C SER A 32 -13.86 5.77 21.19
N VAL A 33 -12.76 5.74 20.44
CA VAL A 33 -11.82 6.85 20.34
C VAL A 33 -11.75 7.37 18.91
N PHE A 34 -12.00 8.65 18.73
CA PHE A 34 -12.03 9.32 17.44
C PHE A 34 -10.89 10.34 17.39
N MET A 35 -10.16 10.33 16.31
CA MET A 35 -9.04 11.23 16.09
C MET A 35 -9.14 11.82 14.68
N ASP A 36 -9.25 13.17 14.62
CA ASP A 36 -9.06 13.99 13.44
C ASP A 36 -10.07 13.89 12.27
N VAL A 37 -10.03 14.94 11.53
CA VAL A 37 -10.74 15.41 10.35
C VAL A 37 -10.78 14.42 9.17
N ASP A 38 -9.93 13.39 9.13
CA ASP A 38 -9.89 12.42 8.03
C ASP A 38 -11.11 11.47 7.99
N SER A 39 -11.97 11.51 9.01
CA SER A 39 -13.24 10.76 9.04
C SER A 39 -14.43 11.52 8.46
N ILE A 40 -14.23 12.76 7.98
CA ILE A 40 -15.32 13.59 7.45
C ILE A 40 -15.71 13.10 6.06
N PRO A 41 -16.97 12.71 5.83
CA PRO A 41 -17.44 12.29 4.51
C PRO A 41 -17.33 13.45 3.49
N PHE A 42 -16.95 13.13 2.26
CA PHE A 42 -16.94 14.11 1.18
C PHE A 42 -18.32 14.77 0.97
N GLY A 43 -18.34 16.09 0.89
CA GLY A 43 -19.58 16.87 0.66
C GLY A 43 -20.34 17.26 1.93
N VAL A 44 -19.83 16.90 3.11
CA VAL A 44 -20.36 17.38 4.40
C VAL A 44 -19.56 18.60 4.83
N ASP A 45 -20.26 19.65 5.31
CA ASP A 45 -19.56 20.80 5.88
C ASP A 45 -18.77 20.33 7.11
N PHE A 46 -17.48 20.61 7.09
CA PHE A 46 -16.54 20.27 8.15
C PHE A 46 -17.02 20.73 9.54
N ARG A 47 -17.59 21.91 9.63
CA ARG A 47 -18.09 22.49 10.89
C ARG A 47 -19.28 21.73 11.43
N ASP A 48 -20.22 21.35 10.56
CA ASP A 48 -21.41 20.59 10.93
C ASP A 48 -21.02 19.19 11.41
N HIS A 49 -20.07 18.56 10.76
CA HIS A 49 -19.58 17.23 11.15
C HIS A 49 -18.91 17.26 12.53
N ILE A 50 -17.97 18.20 12.76
CA ILE A 50 -17.33 18.38 14.08
C ILE A 50 -18.37 18.66 15.15
N GLN A 51 -19.35 19.51 14.87
CA GLN A 51 -20.40 19.82 15.82
C GLN A 51 -21.25 18.59 16.17
N GLN A 52 -21.56 17.75 15.18
CA GLN A 52 -22.29 16.50 15.38
C GLN A 52 -21.47 15.50 16.21
N GLU A 53 -20.19 15.27 15.86
CA GLU A 53 -19.33 14.35 16.58
C GLU A 53 -19.08 14.79 18.03
N LEU A 54 -18.83 16.07 18.25
CA LEU A 54 -18.64 16.61 19.59
C LEU A 54 -19.92 16.69 20.42
N SER A 55 -21.10 16.78 19.80
CA SER A 55 -22.38 16.73 20.53
C SER A 55 -22.64 15.37 21.21
N LEU A 56 -22.03 14.31 20.68
CA LEU A 56 -22.11 12.94 21.20
C LEU A 56 -20.87 12.56 22.01
N CYS A 57 -19.89 13.45 22.13
CA CYS A 57 -18.60 13.22 22.76
C CYS A 57 -18.71 13.22 24.28
N ASP A 58 -18.09 12.25 24.91
CA ASP A 58 -18.03 12.12 26.37
C ASP A 58 -16.86 12.88 26.97
N VAL A 59 -15.71 12.90 26.27
CA VAL A 59 -14.49 13.57 26.68
C VAL A 59 -13.72 14.02 25.44
N LEU A 60 -13.29 15.29 25.40
CA LEU A 60 -12.34 15.80 24.42
C LEU A 60 -10.93 15.80 25.02
N VAL A 61 -10.00 15.11 24.41
CA VAL A 61 -8.57 15.13 24.73
C VAL A 61 -7.87 16.08 23.76
N VAL A 62 -7.18 17.12 24.26
CA VAL A 62 -6.49 18.12 23.43
C VAL A 62 -4.99 17.98 23.62
N ILE A 63 -4.27 17.60 22.58
CA ILE A 63 -2.81 17.42 22.64
C ILE A 63 -2.12 18.72 22.25
N ILE A 64 -1.33 19.26 23.18
CA ILE A 64 -0.65 20.55 23.06
C ILE A 64 0.86 20.30 22.97
N GLY A 65 1.44 20.59 21.83
CA GLY A 65 2.89 20.63 21.60
C GLY A 65 3.43 22.05 21.61
N GLN A 66 4.73 22.20 21.35
CA GLN A 66 5.41 23.49 21.39
C GLN A 66 4.90 24.50 20.34
N ARG A 67 4.36 24.01 19.23
CA ARG A 67 3.81 24.82 18.13
C ARG A 67 2.30 24.73 17.99
N TRP A 68 1.62 24.33 19.08
CA TRP A 68 0.16 24.14 19.07
C TRP A 68 -0.60 25.44 18.71
N MET A 69 -0.12 26.59 19.19
CA MET A 69 -0.67 27.91 18.81
C MET A 69 -0.54 28.18 17.30
N GLY A 70 0.46 27.58 16.65
CA GLY A 70 0.82 27.89 15.28
C GLY A 70 1.39 29.31 15.12
N SER A 71 2.03 29.56 13.97
CA SER A 71 2.44 30.93 13.57
C SER A 71 1.82 31.22 12.21
N ALA A 72 1.16 32.38 12.08
CA ALA A 72 0.73 32.94 10.81
C ALA A 72 1.76 33.97 10.32
N GLU A 73 1.74 34.28 9.02
CA GLU A 73 2.72 35.17 8.38
C GLU A 73 2.69 36.61 8.93
N ASP A 74 1.60 37.02 9.61
CA ASP A 74 1.39 38.40 10.12
C ASP A 74 1.64 38.55 11.64
N GLY A 75 2.31 37.60 12.28
CA GLY A 75 2.54 37.61 13.73
C GLY A 75 1.34 37.26 14.58
N LYS A 76 0.24 36.86 13.97
CA LYS A 76 -0.93 36.25 14.61
C LYS A 76 -0.72 34.74 14.83
N THR A 77 -1.46 34.18 15.75
CA THR A 77 -1.50 32.72 15.92
C THR A 77 -2.51 32.10 14.95
N ARG A 78 -2.37 30.81 14.63
CA ARG A 78 -3.38 30.10 13.83
C ARG A 78 -4.73 30.03 14.55
N LEU A 79 -4.73 30.06 15.87
CA LEU A 79 -5.97 30.10 16.66
C LEU A 79 -6.73 31.41 16.54
N ASP A 80 -6.12 32.47 15.98
CA ASP A 80 -6.84 33.71 15.64
C ASP A 80 -7.74 33.56 14.41
N ASP A 81 -7.48 32.54 13.57
CA ASP A 81 -8.31 32.17 12.43
C ASP A 81 -9.55 31.38 12.90
N GLU A 82 -10.74 31.91 12.61
CA GLU A 82 -12.01 31.29 12.95
C GLU A 82 -12.30 29.99 12.18
N THR A 83 -11.52 29.71 11.14
CA THR A 83 -11.60 28.49 10.34
C THR A 83 -10.60 27.41 10.78
N ASP A 84 -9.76 27.69 11.78
CA ASP A 84 -8.78 26.70 12.28
C ASP A 84 -9.50 25.52 12.95
N PRO A 85 -9.24 24.29 12.49
CA PRO A 85 -9.93 23.11 12.99
C PRO A 85 -9.82 22.92 14.51
N VAL A 86 -8.62 23.08 15.06
CA VAL A 86 -8.38 22.91 16.50
C VAL A 86 -9.13 23.94 17.32
N ARG A 87 -9.23 25.20 16.83
CA ARG A 87 -10.07 26.23 17.45
C ARG A 87 -11.54 25.83 17.46
N ILE A 88 -12.08 25.39 16.30
CA ILE A 88 -13.47 24.98 16.16
C ILE A 88 -13.80 23.83 17.11
N GLU A 89 -12.94 22.82 17.23
CA GLU A 89 -13.10 21.67 18.11
C GLU A 89 -13.17 22.12 19.58
N VAL A 90 -12.19 22.90 20.03
CA VAL A 90 -12.12 23.35 21.43
C VAL A 90 -13.29 24.28 21.77
N GLU A 91 -13.61 25.26 20.91
CA GLU A 91 -14.74 26.16 21.13
C GLU A 91 -16.08 25.41 21.17
N THR A 92 -16.26 24.43 20.27
CA THR A 92 -17.49 23.63 20.23
C THR A 92 -17.64 22.76 21.48
N ALA A 93 -16.55 22.12 21.92
CA ALA A 93 -16.55 21.34 23.16
C ALA A 93 -16.82 22.21 24.40
N MET A 94 -16.22 23.41 24.45
CA MET A 94 -16.48 24.36 25.54
C MET A 94 -17.93 24.83 25.56
N ARG A 95 -18.51 25.12 24.40
CA ARG A 95 -19.92 25.53 24.25
C ARG A 95 -20.88 24.40 24.64
N ALA A 96 -20.57 23.16 24.25
CA ALA A 96 -21.35 21.97 24.58
C ALA A 96 -21.12 21.46 26.02
N ARG A 97 -20.22 22.11 26.79
CA ARG A 97 -19.80 21.69 28.14
C ARG A 97 -19.23 20.28 28.20
N VAL A 98 -18.61 19.82 27.10
CA VAL A 98 -17.89 18.56 27.08
C VAL A 98 -16.65 18.67 27.97
N PRO A 99 -16.38 17.70 28.86
CA PRO A 99 -15.13 17.67 29.61
C PRO A 99 -13.92 17.65 28.71
N ILE A 100 -12.97 18.57 28.94
CA ILE A 100 -11.74 18.69 28.13
C ILE A 100 -10.53 18.35 29.01
N ILE A 101 -9.67 17.46 28.53
CA ILE A 101 -8.41 17.10 29.15
C ILE A 101 -7.26 17.55 28.25
N PRO A 102 -6.55 18.64 28.58
CA PRO A 102 -5.33 19.03 27.88
C PRO A 102 -4.20 18.08 28.23
N ILE A 103 -3.44 17.66 27.22
CA ILE A 103 -2.21 16.87 27.36
C ILE A 103 -1.04 17.66 26.80
N LEU A 104 -0.09 17.97 27.66
CA LEU A 104 1.15 18.67 27.28
C LEU A 104 2.21 17.65 26.88
N VAL A 105 2.78 17.80 25.70
CA VAL A 105 3.84 16.93 25.16
C VAL A 105 5.09 17.76 24.82
N ASP A 106 6.24 17.13 24.79
CA ASP A 106 7.51 17.75 24.38
C ASP A 106 7.84 19.04 25.15
N ARG A 107 7.58 19.04 26.47
CA ARG A 107 7.78 20.21 27.37
C ARG A 107 6.96 21.45 26.96
N ALA A 108 5.84 21.24 26.29
CA ALA A 108 4.90 22.33 26.02
C ALA A 108 4.28 22.86 27.32
N THR A 109 3.81 24.08 27.31
CA THR A 109 3.11 24.72 28.42
C THR A 109 1.71 25.11 28.00
N MET A 110 0.80 25.20 28.97
CA MET A 110 -0.54 25.72 28.70
C MET A 110 -0.44 27.16 28.19
N PRO A 111 -1.19 27.51 27.12
CA PRO A 111 -1.26 28.89 26.64
C PRO A 111 -1.85 29.81 27.69
N LYS A 112 -1.37 31.04 27.76
CA LYS A 112 -1.91 32.05 28.69
C LYS A 112 -3.23 32.61 28.18
N PRO A 113 -4.13 33.08 29.05
CA PRO A 113 -5.42 33.66 28.65
C PRO A 113 -5.34 34.79 27.65
N GLY A 114 -4.23 35.57 27.67
CA GLY A 114 -3.98 36.66 26.73
C GLY A 114 -3.44 36.24 25.37
N GLU A 115 -3.05 34.97 25.23
CA GLU A 115 -2.53 34.36 24.00
C GLU A 115 -3.63 33.61 23.23
N LEU A 116 -4.81 33.50 23.81
CA LEU A 116 -5.96 32.77 23.25
C LEU A 116 -7.04 33.72 22.75
N PRO A 117 -7.79 33.34 21.71
CA PRO A 117 -9.01 34.05 21.29
C PRO A 117 -9.97 34.27 22.46
N PRO A 118 -10.78 35.35 22.44
CA PRO A 118 -11.70 35.65 23.53
C PRO A 118 -12.63 34.51 23.92
N SER A 119 -13.05 33.70 22.94
CA SER A 119 -13.91 32.52 23.09
C SER A 119 -13.23 31.32 23.75
N MET A 120 -11.90 31.28 23.78
CA MET A 120 -11.10 30.17 24.32
C MET A 120 -10.37 30.52 25.63
N LYS A 121 -10.55 31.72 26.17
CA LYS A 121 -9.79 32.16 27.39
C LYS A 121 -9.93 31.21 28.57
N ASP A 122 -11.12 30.62 28.76
CA ASP A 122 -11.37 29.69 29.85
C ASP A 122 -10.66 28.34 29.66
N PHE A 123 -10.19 28.04 28.47
CA PHE A 123 -9.39 26.84 28.20
C PHE A 123 -8.04 26.91 28.92
N ALA A 124 -7.44 28.10 29.04
CA ALA A 124 -6.16 28.31 29.73
C ALA A 124 -6.15 27.89 31.22
N PHE A 125 -7.33 27.82 31.86
CA PHE A 125 -7.47 27.46 33.27
C PHE A 125 -7.73 25.96 33.48
N ARG A 126 -7.73 25.14 32.41
CA ARG A 126 -7.88 23.70 32.52
C ARG A 126 -6.62 23.04 33.07
N ASN A 127 -6.80 22.08 33.97
CA ASN A 127 -5.67 21.31 34.50
C ASN A 127 -5.17 20.32 33.46
N ALA A 128 -3.91 20.44 33.06
CA ALA A 128 -3.31 19.65 32.01
C ALA A 128 -2.51 18.46 32.58
N ALA A 129 -2.49 17.36 31.83
CA ALA A 129 -1.63 16.22 32.09
C ALA A 129 -0.33 16.35 31.25
N GLU A 130 0.82 16.15 31.88
CA GLU A 130 2.09 16.07 31.15
C GLU A 130 2.33 14.62 30.69
N VAL A 131 2.70 14.44 29.41
CA VAL A 131 3.05 13.15 28.82
C VAL A 131 4.41 13.25 28.14
N ASP A 132 5.39 12.51 28.63
CA ASP A 132 6.71 12.43 28.00
C ASP A 132 6.63 11.54 26.75
N ALA A 133 6.74 12.18 25.58
CA ALA A 133 6.64 11.54 24.28
C ALA A 133 7.79 10.57 23.98
N ALA A 134 8.99 10.85 24.46
CA ALA A 134 10.20 10.09 24.17
C ALA A 134 10.66 9.18 25.34
N GLY A 135 10.07 9.34 26.52
CA GLY A 135 10.56 8.76 27.76
C GLY A 135 10.04 7.35 28.07
N ARG A 136 10.73 6.71 29.04
CA ARG A 136 10.35 5.41 29.60
C ARG A 136 9.01 5.46 30.36
N ASP A 137 8.55 6.66 30.71
CA ASP A 137 7.39 6.89 31.58
C ASP A 137 6.08 7.12 30.84
N PHE A 138 6.05 7.02 29.48
CA PHE A 138 4.84 7.23 28.67
C PHE A 138 3.64 6.42 29.19
N ARG A 139 3.84 5.13 29.50
CA ARG A 139 2.76 4.28 30.01
C ARG A 139 2.21 4.80 31.32
N GLN A 140 3.07 5.19 32.27
CA GLN A 140 2.66 5.71 33.57
C GLN A 140 1.90 7.04 33.45
N HIS A 141 2.34 7.90 32.53
CA HIS A 141 1.66 9.17 32.24
C HIS A 141 0.28 8.91 31.63
N MET A 142 0.17 8.02 30.64
CA MET A 142 -1.11 7.63 30.06
C MET A 142 -2.05 6.96 31.06
N ASP A 143 -1.55 6.18 32.00
CA ASP A 143 -2.38 5.59 33.05
C ASP A 143 -2.99 6.66 33.98
N ARG A 144 -2.33 7.81 34.15
CA ARG A 144 -2.94 8.97 34.87
C ARG A 144 -4.04 9.62 34.04
N VAL A 145 -3.82 9.78 32.73
CA VAL A 145 -4.84 10.30 31.81
C VAL A 145 -6.07 9.37 31.78
N ILE A 146 -5.87 8.08 31.65
CA ILE A 146 -6.93 7.07 31.67
C ILE A 146 -7.74 7.16 32.96
N ARG A 147 -7.10 7.20 34.13
CA ARG A 147 -7.80 7.38 35.40
C ARG A 147 -8.58 8.69 35.50
N ALA A 148 -8.13 9.75 34.82
CA ALA A 148 -8.88 11.01 34.75
C ALA A 148 -10.13 10.86 33.88
N ILE A 149 -10.01 10.19 32.74
CA ILE A 149 -11.14 9.87 31.87
C ILE A 149 -12.15 8.97 32.60
N ASP A 150 -11.70 7.90 33.24
CA ASP A 150 -12.57 6.98 34.01
C ASP A 150 -13.39 7.71 35.08
N ARG A 151 -12.79 8.68 35.79
CA ARG A 151 -13.51 9.50 36.78
C ARG A 151 -14.57 10.38 36.15
N ILE A 152 -14.32 10.92 34.96
CA ILE A 152 -15.31 11.72 34.22
C ILE A 152 -16.46 10.84 33.77
N LEU A 153 -16.17 9.67 33.24
CA LEU A 153 -17.17 8.72 32.77
C LEU A 153 -18.02 8.14 33.91
N ALA A 154 -17.44 7.88 35.08
CA ALA A 154 -18.13 7.39 36.27
C ALA A 154 -19.07 8.44 36.93
N GLY A 155 -18.78 9.72 36.74
CA GLY A 155 -19.61 10.83 37.29
C GLY A 155 -20.87 11.16 36.50
N ARG A 156 -21.17 10.46 35.40
CA ARG A 156 -22.38 10.68 34.60
C ARG A 156 -23.57 9.96 35.18
N PRO A 157 -24.78 10.61 35.23
CA PRO A 157 -26.00 9.90 35.49
C PRO A 157 -26.24 8.87 34.37
N GLN A 158 -26.38 7.60 34.74
CA GLN A 158 -26.74 6.53 33.80
C GLN A 158 -28.09 6.84 33.19
N THR A 159 -28.13 7.25 31.93
CA THR A 159 -29.33 7.22 31.11
C THR A 159 -29.69 5.76 30.89
N HIS A 160 -30.82 5.36 31.45
CA HIS A 160 -31.40 4.02 31.33
C HIS A 160 -31.36 3.54 29.89
N GLN A 161 -30.73 2.41 29.67
CA GLN A 161 -30.95 1.58 28.49
C GLN A 161 -32.43 1.15 28.54
N ILE A 162 -33.21 1.60 27.58
CA ILE A 162 -34.49 1.02 27.27
C ILE A 162 -34.19 -0.31 26.56
N GLU A 163 -34.35 -1.41 27.28
CA GLU A 163 -34.41 -2.74 26.67
C GLU A 163 -35.56 -2.77 25.65
N PRO A 164 -35.36 -3.35 24.45
CA PRO A 164 -36.46 -3.59 23.54
C PRO A 164 -37.36 -4.67 24.16
N ALA A 165 -38.58 -4.29 24.51
CA ALA A 165 -39.64 -5.19 24.93
C ALA A 165 -39.87 -6.27 23.88
N GLN A 166 -39.90 -7.51 24.34
CA GLN A 166 -40.31 -8.68 23.59
C GLN A 166 -41.68 -8.46 22.98
N ALA A 167 -41.77 -8.66 21.67
CA ALA A 167 -43.06 -8.64 20.95
C ALA A 167 -43.81 -9.93 21.26
N ASP A 168 -44.79 -9.84 22.14
CA ASP A 168 -45.85 -10.85 22.28
C ASP A 168 -46.78 -10.74 21.07
N THR A 169 -46.87 -11.83 20.35
CA THR A 169 -47.89 -12.06 19.31
C THR A 169 -49.27 -12.15 19.92
N VAL A 170 -50.11 -11.16 19.64
CA VAL A 170 -51.56 -11.24 19.92
C VAL A 170 -52.32 -11.27 18.60
N ASP A 171 -53.06 -12.33 18.46
CA ASP A 171 -54.02 -12.68 17.44
C ASP A 171 -55.16 -11.64 17.33
N LEU A 172 -55.39 -11.12 16.12
CA LEU A 172 -56.50 -10.22 15.81
C LEU A 172 -57.51 -10.91 14.91
N SER A 173 -58.49 -11.52 15.52
CA SER A 173 -59.76 -11.77 14.85
C SER A 173 -60.92 -11.23 15.69
N HIS A 174 -61.84 -10.46 15.02
CA HIS A 174 -63.20 -10.02 15.37
C HIS A 174 -63.37 -8.70 16.14
N GLN A 175 -63.90 -7.69 15.55
CA GLN A 175 -65.30 -7.29 15.35
C GLN A 175 -65.45 -5.79 15.02
N ALA A 176 -66.31 -5.59 14.07
CA ALA A 176 -66.78 -4.30 13.58
C ALA A 176 -67.72 -3.55 14.59
N SER A 177 -67.75 -2.25 14.46
CA SER A 177 -68.92 -1.40 14.26
C SER A 177 -68.94 -0.09 15.07
N ALA A 178 -69.29 0.95 14.32
CA ALA A 178 -70.12 2.12 14.65
C ALA A 178 -69.56 3.34 15.41
N GLY A 179 -69.71 4.50 14.74
CA GLY A 179 -69.94 5.81 15.38
C GLY A 179 -69.16 6.99 14.81
N VAL A 180 -69.48 7.51 13.69
CA VAL A 180 -70.06 8.80 13.25
C VAL A 180 -69.78 10.02 14.16
N ALA A 181 -69.23 11.04 13.56
CA ALA A 181 -69.54 12.48 13.52
C ALA A 181 -68.23 13.31 13.46
N SER A 182 -67.93 13.89 12.36
CA SER A 182 -68.27 15.20 11.80
C SER A 182 -67.71 16.40 12.58
N SER A 183 -66.79 17.09 12.03
CA SER A 183 -66.80 18.54 11.86
C SER A 183 -65.78 19.02 10.85
N ALA A 184 -66.29 19.60 9.77
CA ALA A 184 -65.59 20.27 8.72
C ALA A 184 -65.48 21.77 8.96
N ALA A 185 -64.46 22.40 8.50
CA ALA A 185 -64.43 23.79 7.99
C ALA A 185 -63.08 23.95 7.22
N LYS A 186 -63.11 23.93 5.88
CA LYS A 186 -63.14 25.03 4.88
C LYS A 186 -61.97 25.97 5.03
N VAL A 187 -60.99 25.90 4.07
CA VAL A 187 -60.89 26.45 2.72
C VAL A 187 -60.74 27.96 2.68
N ASP A 188 -59.64 28.41 2.07
CA ASP A 188 -59.54 29.37 0.96
C ASP A 188 -58.07 29.48 0.55
N ALA A 189 -57.65 29.02 -0.60
CA ALA A 189 -57.64 29.54 -1.97
C ALA A 189 -56.58 30.64 -2.21
N ALA A 190 -55.69 30.31 -3.13
CA ALA A 190 -54.71 31.18 -3.77
C ALA A 190 -55.35 32.32 -4.60
N PRO A 191 -54.53 33.29 -5.04
CA PRO A 191 -54.33 33.34 -6.48
C PRO A 191 -52.91 33.74 -6.99
N SER A 192 -52.58 33.06 -8.06
CA SER A 192 -52.03 33.49 -9.37
C SER A 192 -51.07 34.68 -9.49
N ALA A 193 -50.01 34.41 -10.27
CA ALA A 193 -49.10 35.32 -10.93
C ALA A 193 -49.82 36.32 -11.89
N PRO A 194 -49.09 37.38 -12.34
CA PRO A 194 -48.57 37.31 -13.71
C PRO A 194 -47.23 38.05 -14.05
N ALA A 195 -46.61 37.51 -15.08
CA ALA A 195 -46.01 38.11 -16.28
C ALA A 195 -44.86 39.13 -16.19
N SER A 196 -43.76 38.70 -16.82
CA SER A 196 -42.91 39.33 -17.84
C SER A 196 -42.54 40.81 -17.76
N LEU A 197 -41.20 41.04 -17.89
CA LEU A 197 -40.62 42.05 -18.80
C LEU A 197 -39.11 41.81 -18.98
N GLN A 198 -38.75 41.41 -20.18
CA GLN A 198 -37.77 41.89 -21.15
C GLN A 198 -36.41 42.43 -20.65
N SER A 199 -35.40 41.75 -21.12
CA SER A 199 -34.16 42.17 -21.82
C SER A 199 -33.51 43.53 -21.47
N SER A 200 -32.27 43.48 -21.06
CA SER A 200 -31.23 44.33 -21.64
C SER A 200 -29.87 43.65 -21.49
N SER A 201 -29.26 43.46 -22.62
CA SER A 201 -27.86 43.15 -22.91
C SER A 201 -26.94 44.20 -22.28
N ASN A 202 -25.88 43.78 -21.62
CA ASN A 202 -24.62 44.50 -21.64
C ASN A 202 -23.47 43.51 -21.35
N GLU A 203 -22.71 43.20 -22.36
CA GLU A 203 -21.36 42.71 -22.25
C GLU A 203 -20.47 43.70 -21.51
N PRO A 204 -19.52 43.26 -20.71
CA PRO A 204 -18.29 43.97 -20.54
C PRO A 204 -17.10 43.18 -21.08
N THR A 205 -16.60 43.71 -22.16
CA THR A 205 -15.22 43.80 -22.67
C THR A 205 -14.15 42.93 -21.99
N ALA A 206 -13.56 42.13 -22.86
CA ALA A 206 -12.31 41.39 -22.73
C ALA A 206 -11.10 42.32 -22.40
N SER A 207 -10.80 42.60 -21.14
CA SER A 207 -9.55 43.28 -20.76
C SER A 207 -8.97 42.90 -19.39
N VAL A 208 -9.54 41.94 -18.64
CA VAL A 208 -9.01 41.55 -17.30
C VAL A 208 -8.38 40.16 -17.29
N GLN A 209 -8.47 39.37 -18.36
CA GLN A 209 -7.83 38.04 -18.42
C GLN A 209 -6.40 37.99 -18.97
N ARG A 210 -5.73 39.12 -19.17
CA ARG A 210 -4.33 39.18 -19.69
C ARG A 210 -3.25 39.49 -18.67
N ARG A 211 -3.50 39.47 -17.36
CA ARG A 211 -2.47 39.80 -16.35
C ARG A 211 -2.14 38.73 -15.30
N ILE A 212 -2.62 37.47 -15.46
CA ILE A 212 -2.29 36.39 -14.53
C ILE A 212 -1.45 35.25 -15.19
N MET A 213 -1.10 35.36 -16.47
CA MET A 213 -0.25 34.35 -17.16
C MET A 213 1.17 34.82 -17.49
N ALA A 214 1.81 35.60 -16.64
CA ALA A 214 3.19 36.02 -16.85
C ALA A 214 4.01 35.92 -15.57
N ARG A 215 4.13 34.72 -14.98
CA ARG A 215 5.22 34.34 -14.07
C ARG A 215 5.24 32.85 -13.80
N GLN A 216 5.42 32.05 -14.85
CA GLN A 216 5.96 30.70 -14.71
C GLN A 216 7.19 30.61 -15.60
N SER A 217 8.33 30.42 -14.97
CA SER A 217 9.64 30.41 -15.60
C SER A 217 9.77 29.22 -16.58
N PRO A 218 10.46 29.42 -17.73
CA PRO A 218 10.55 28.41 -18.80
C PRO A 218 11.50 27.25 -18.54
N TRP A 219 11.94 27.03 -17.30
CA TRP A 219 12.94 26.01 -16.96
C TRP A 219 12.36 24.62 -16.61
N LEU A 220 11.04 24.49 -16.43
CA LEU A 220 10.40 23.20 -16.07
C LEU A 220 10.07 22.32 -17.29
N PHE A 221 10.06 22.86 -18.50
CA PHE A 221 9.83 22.07 -19.73
C PHE A 221 11.12 21.56 -20.40
N ALA A 222 12.28 22.11 -20.05
CA ALA A 222 13.57 21.68 -20.58
C ALA A 222 14.11 20.40 -19.92
N ALA A 223 13.69 20.08 -18.70
CA ALA A 223 14.17 18.91 -17.98
C ALA A 223 13.46 17.60 -18.40
N VAL A 224 12.24 17.66 -18.92
CA VAL A 224 11.50 16.47 -19.40
C VAL A 224 11.87 16.11 -20.85
N ALA A 225 12.24 17.09 -21.67
CA ALA A 225 12.67 16.85 -23.05
C ALA A 225 14.13 16.31 -23.13
N LEU A 226 14.98 16.57 -22.13
CA LEU A 226 16.36 16.10 -22.13
C LEU A 226 16.49 14.60 -21.76
N VAL A 227 15.55 14.05 -21.01
CA VAL A 227 15.55 12.62 -20.64
C VAL A 227 15.05 11.73 -21.80
N VAL A 228 14.25 12.28 -22.71
CA VAL A 228 13.78 11.55 -23.91
C VAL A 228 14.81 11.62 -25.06
N LEU A 229 15.67 12.65 -25.11
CA LEU A 229 16.70 12.81 -26.15
C LEU A 229 18.03 12.11 -25.84
N LEU A 230 18.36 11.82 -24.58
CA LEU A 230 19.58 11.07 -24.24
C LEU A 230 19.38 9.55 -24.26
N GLY A 231 18.16 9.03 -24.37
CA GLY A 231 17.86 7.62 -24.63
C GLY A 231 17.90 7.22 -26.10
N GLY A 232 17.94 8.17 -27.02
CA GLY A 232 17.83 7.94 -28.47
C GLY A 232 19.15 7.99 -29.27
N VAL A 233 20.25 8.42 -28.68
CA VAL A 233 21.51 8.69 -29.42
C VAL A 233 22.59 7.61 -29.25
N THR A 234 22.37 6.58 -28.44
CA THR A 234 23.35 5.48 -28.27
C THR A 234 23.09 4.26 -29.17
N LEU A 235 22.16 4.33 -30.14
CA LEU A 235 21.89 3.19 -31.04
C LEU A 235 22.27 3.45 -32.52
N TRP A 236 23.05 4.49 -32.85
CA TRP A 236 23.38 4.77 -34.26
C TRP A 236 24.89 4.99 -34.53
N GLY A 237 25.78 4.32 -33.81
CA GLY A 237 27.23 4.52 -33.90
C GLY A 237 28.10 3.29 -34.01
N VAL A 238 27.56 2.07 -34.26
CA VAL A 238 28.41 0.87 -34.48
C VAL A 238 27.89 0.04 -35.65
N THR A 239 27.95 0.59 -36.83
CA THR A 239 27.99 -0.19 -38.08
C THR A 239 28.80 0.59 -39.08
N GLN A 240 30.10 0.37 -39.10
CA GLN A 240 30.98 0.35 -40.24
C GLN A 240 32.44 0.24 -39.78
N THR A 241 32.99 -0.93 -39.84
CA THR A 241 34.31 -1.23 -40.44
C THR A 241 34.59 -2.72 -40.27
N VAL A 242 34.25 -3.49 -41.27
CA VAL A 242 34.84 -4.80 -41.51
C VAL A 242 35.55 -4.73 -42.86
N THR A 243 36.82 -4.76 -42.84
CA THR A 243 37.63 -5.14 -44.02
C THR A 243 38.66 -6.20 -43.65
N ARG A 244 38.40 -7.38 -44.23
CA ARG A 244 39.32 -8.30 -44.90
C ARG A 244 40.37 -9.06 -44.09
N ALA A 245 40.19 -10.36 -44.19
CA ALA A 245 41.10 -11.45 -43.87
C ALA A 245 42.42 -11.39 -44.67
N PRO A 246 43.44 -12.19 -44.31
CA PRO A 246 43.68 -13.32 -45.18
C PRO A 246 43.94 -14.67 -44.49
N THR A 247 43.60 -15.68 -45.26
CA THR A 247 43.86 -17.10 -45.23
C THR A 247 45.33 -17.49 -45.10
N ARG A 248 45.59 -18.62 -44.44
CA ARG A 248 46.56 -19.71 -44.80
C ARG A 248 46.75 -20.62 -43.58
N THR A 249 46.75 -21.86 -43.62
CA THR A 249 47.01 -23.04 -44.42
C THR A 249 47.23 -24.21 -43.44
N SER A 250 46.71 -25.34 -43.82
CA SER A 250 46.84 -26.69 -43.35
C SER A 250 48.23 -27.12 -42.83
N ALA A 251 48.24 -28.01 -41.83
CA ALA A 251 49.23 -29.13 -41.79
C ALA A 251 48.59 -30.31 -41.00
N THR A 252 48.36 -31.37 -41.72
CA THR A 252 48.20 -32.76 -41.35
C THR A 252 49.50 -33.37 -40.81
N VAL A 253 49.43 -34.28 -39.82
CA VAL A 253 50.27 -35.48 -39.60
C VAL A 253 49.54 -36.30 -38.54
N ALA A 254 48.96 -37.43 -38.78
CA ALA A 254 49.26 -38.81 -39.10
C ALA A 254 49.96 -39.56 -37.96
N GLU A 255 49.26 -40.63 -37.55
CA GLU A 255 49.66 -41.97 -37.17
C GLU A 255 50.72 -42.20 -36.10
N THR A 256 50.42 -43.09 -35.15
CA THR A 256 50.81 -44.52 -35.07
C THR A 256 50.21 -45.14 -33.82
N ARG A 257 49.41 -46.20 -33.93
CA ARG A 257 49.55 -47.65 -33.64
C ARG A 257 50.57 -48.03 -32.56
N ASP A 258 50.06 -48.80 -31.54
CA ASP A 258 50.24 -50.25 -31.29
C ASP A 258 49.51 -50.62 -29.97
N ALA A 259 48.67 -51.57 -29.91
CA ALA A 259 48.57 -53.02 -29.83
C ALA A 259 49.34 -53.65 -28.63
N ALA A 260 48.51 -54.34 -27.79
CA ALA A 260 48.70 -55.65 -27.18
C ALA A 260 47.70 -55.83 -26.00
N ALA A 261 46.73 -56.64 -26.06
CA ALA A 261 46.55 -58.07 -26.02
C ALA A 261 46.61 -58.69 -24.61
N SER A 262 45.54 -59.41 -24.32
CA SER A 262 45.45 -60.68 -23.58
C SER A 262 45.04 -60.64 -22.09
N GLY A 263 44.01 -61.44 -21.82
CA GLY A 263 43.75 -62.00 -20.52
C GLY A 263 42.31 -62.42 -20.25
N ILE A 264 41.86 -63.52 -20.89
CA ILE A 264 40.63 -64.23 -20.62
C ILE A 264 40.76 -64.98 -19.30
N VAL A 265 39.80 -64.88 -18.38
CA VAL A 265 39.38 -66.02 -17.52
C VAL A 265 37.87 -65.92 -17.30
N ALA A 266 37.20 -66.99 -17.74
CA ALA A 266 35.80 -67.26 -17.52
C ALA A 266 35.60 -68.15 -16.26
N ALA A 267 34.50 -68.03 -15.60
CA ALA A 267 33.55 -68.96 -15.00
C ALA A 267 33.17 -68.62 -13.55
N PRO A 268 32.08 -69.17 -12.97
CA PRO A 268 30.96 -69.86 -13.57
C PRO A 268 29.59 -69.30 -13.16
N GLN A 269 28.57 -69.75 -13.87
CA GLN A 269 27.15 -69.60 -13.61
C GLN A 269 26.72 -70.25 -12.29
N ALA A 270 25.91 -69.57 -11.48
CA ALA A 270 25.04 -70.17 -10.46
C ALA A 270 23.60 -69.89 -10.78
N GLN A 271 22.83 -70.94 -10.75
CA GLN A 271 21.41 -71.04 -11.09
C GLN A 271 20.51 -70.42 -10.04
N GLY A 272 19.46 -69.77 -10.50
CA GLY A 272 18.09 -69.88 -10.04
C GLY A 272 17.71 -69.34 -8.66
N ALA A 273 17.14 -68.13 -8.64
CA ALA A 273 16.11 -67.79 -7.67
C ALA A 273 14.92 -67.14 -8.42
N PRO A 274 13.67 -67.42 -8.00
CA PRO A 274 12.47 -67.03 -8.76
C PRO A 274 12.28 -65.50 -8.76
N GLN A 275 11.96 -64.98 -9.94
CA GLN A 275 11.56 -63.59 -10.13
C GLN A 275 10.25 -63.30 -9.39
N PRO A 276 10.14 -62.18 -8.64
CA PRO A 276 8.85 -61.68 -8.21
C PRO A 276 8.05 -61.14 -9.42
N PRO A 277 6.70 -61.17 -9.34
CA PRO A 277 5.86 -60.73 -10.44
C PRO A 277 6.10 -59.25 -10.75
N PRO A 278 5.90 -58.80 -11.99
CA PRO A 278 6.11 -57.41 -12.36
C PRO A 278 5.15 -56.53 -11.56
N ALA A 279 5.71 -55.60 -10.77
CA ALA A 279 4.98 -54.52 -10.19
C ALA A 279 4.33 -53.73 -11.34
N GLN A 280 3.02 -53.79 -11.42
CA GLN A 280 2.25 -52.88 -12.26
C GLN A 280 2.46 -51.49 -11.68
N SER A 281 3.45 -50.76 -12.21
CA SER A 281 3.52 -49.32 -12.06
C SER A 281 2.29 -48.73 -12.75
N LEU A 282 1.32 -48.30 -11.94
CA LEU A 282 0.37 -47.31 -12.36
C LEU A 282 1.17 -46.02 -12.62
N GLY A 283 1.90 -46.02 -13.70
CA GLY A 283 2.45 -44.81 -14.30
C GLY A 283 1.28 -44.02 -14.88
N VAL A 284 0.68 -43.19 -14.06
CA VAL A 284 0.03 -42.00 -14.60
C VAL A 284 1.16 -41.20 -15.22
N ALA A 285 1.38 -41.39 -16.51
CA ALA A 285 2.20 -40.48 -17.31
C ALA A 285 1.54 -39.09 -17.16
N LEU A 286 2.12 -38.27 -16.31
CA LEU A 286 1.80 -36.85 -16.26
C LEU A 286 2.12 -36.32 -17.66
N GLN A 287 1.08 -36.16 -18.47
CA GLN A 287 1.18 -35.42 -19.73
C GLN A 287 1.90 -34.10 -19.43
N PRO A 288 2.86 -33.66 -20.24
CA PRO A 288 3.46 -32.33 -20.07
C PRO A 288 2.36 -31.31 -20.16
N THR A 289 1.92 -30.80 -19.00
CA THR A 289 0.90 -29.76 -18.96
C THR A 289 1.52 -28.49 -19.53
N GLU A 290 0.88 -27.94 -20.55
CA GLU A 290 1.25 -26.61 -21.07
C GLU A 290 1.36 -25.63 -19.88
N PRO A 291 2.43 -24.82 -19.81
CA PRO A 291 2.64 -23.92 -18.67
C PRO A 291 1.57 -22.84 -18.57
N PHE A 292 0.98 -22.48 -19.70
CA PHE A 292 -0.03 -21.44 -19.79
C PHE A 292 -1.42 -21.97 -19.45
N ILE A 293 -2.09 -21.35 -18.49
CA ILE A 293 -3.46 -21.69 -18.10
C ILE A 293 -4.44 -20.76 -18.77
N ARG A 294 -4.29 -19.44 -18.56
CA ARG A 294 -5.20 -18.42 -19.10
C ARG A 294 -4.64 -17.03 -19.09
N ALA A 295 -5.24 -16.15 -19.89
CA ALA A 295 -5.11 -14.70 -19.82
C ALA A 295 -6.34 -14.11 -19.13
N LEU A 296 -6.11 -13.06 -18.32
CA LEU A 296 -7.15 -12.20 -17.75
C LEU A 296 -7.08 -10.88 -18.50
N GLU A 297 -8.15 -10.57 -19.19
CA GLU A 297 -8.28 -9.40 -20.04
C GLU A 297 -9.35 -8.46 -19.49
N GLY A 298 -9.14 -7.15 -19.61
CA GLY A 298 -10.09 -6.16 -19.13
C GLY A 298 -9.47 -4.80 -18.84
N HIS A 299 -8.22 -4.75 -18.38
CA HIS A 299 -7.50 -3.48 -18.27
C HIS A 299 -7.32 -2.85 -19.66
N SER A 300 -7.52 -1.54 -19.74
CA SER A 300 -7.40 -0.80 -20.99
C SER A 300 -5.99 -0.24 -21.25
N ARG A 301 -5.10 -0.36 -20.24
CA ARG A 301 -3.71 0.10 -20.28
C ARG A 301 -2.78 -0.87 -19.57
N ASP A 302 -1.49 -0.53 -19.55
CA ASP A 302 -0.41 -1.27 -18.94
C ASP A 302 -0.76 -1.75 -17.53
N VAL A 303 -0.50 -3.05 -17.21
CA VAL A 303 -0.72 -3.63 -15.89
C VAL A 303 0.61 -3.65 -15.15
N ASN A 304 0.67 -2.90 -14.04
CA ASN A 304 1.90 -2.65 -13.28
C ASN A 304 2.16 -3.65 -12.16
N SER A 305 1.10 -4.17 -11.54
CA SER A 305 1.22 -5.02 -10.35
C SER A 305 0.16 -6.11 -10.36
N VAL A 306 0.52 -7.27 -9.80
CA VAL A 306 -0.39 -8.38 -9.56
C VAL A 306 -0.06 -9.03 -8.22
N ALA A 307 -1.08 -9.42 -7.44
CA ALA A 307 -0.93 -10.13 -6.19
C ALA A 307 -2.11 -11.08 -5.93
N TYR A 308 -1.84 -12.24 -5.34
CA TYR A 308 -2.87 -13.16 -4.85
C TYR A 308 -3.32 -12.79 -3.44
N SER A 309 -4.60 -13.02 -3.13
CA SER A 309 -5.07 -13.09 -1.75
C SER A 309 -4.52 -14.35 -1.07
N VAL A 310 -4.26 -14.27 0.24
CA VAL A 310 -3.67 -15.40 0.99
C VAL A 310 -4.60 -16.60 1.03
N ASP A 311 -5.92 -16.38 1.00
CA ASP A 311 -6.94 -17.43 0.91
C ASP A 311 -7.14 -17.99 -0.50
N ARG A 312 -6.41 -17.49 -1.51
CA ARG A 312 -6.44 -17.88 -2.94
C ARG A 312 -7.75 -17.63 -3.68
N ARG A 313 -8.68 -16.94 -3.07
CA ARG A 313 -10.01 -16.68 -3.68
C ARG A 313 -9.95 -15.60 -4.74
N LEU A 314 -9.01 -14.66 -4.57
CA LEU A 314 -8.90 -13.49 -5.43
C LEU A 314 -7.46 -13.25 -5.89
N LEU A 315 -7.36 -12.58 -7.01
CA LEU A 315 -6.14 -11.96 -7.52
C LEU A 315 -6.46 -10.49 -7.76
N ILE A 316 -5.54 -9.59 -7.39
CA ILE A 316 -5.67 -8.16 -7.65
C ILE A 316 -4.64 -7.72 -8.66
N SER A 317 -5.02 -6.76 -9.51
CA SER A 317 -4.13 -6.08 -10.43
C SER A 317 -4.27 -4.58 -10.35
N ALA A 318 -3.18 -3.86 -10.60
CA ALA A 318 -3.12 -2.39 -10.66
C ALA A 318 -2.63 -1.93 -12.04
N SER A 319 -3.23 -0.87 -12.59
CA SER A 319 -3.00 -0.46 -13.97
C SER A 319 -2.89 1.05 -14.17
N ASP A 320 -2.29 1.43 -15.30
CA ASP A 320 -2.26 2.79 -15.83
C ASP A 320 -3.66 3.28 -16.27
N ASP A 321 -4.68 2.39 -16.30
CA ASP A 321 -6.07 2.79 -16.51
C ASP A 321 -6.71 3.42 -15.26
N LYS A 322 -5.90 3.64 -14.19
CA LYS A 322 -6.27 4.27 -12.92
C LYS A 322 -7.15 3.39 -12.02
N THR A 323 -7.34 2.13 -12.40
CA THR A 323 -8.17 1.17 -11.67
C THR A 323 -7.34 0.04 -11.07
N LEU A 324 -7.90 -0.57 -10.02
CA LEU A 324 -7.52 -1.91 -9.62
C LEU A 324 -8.65 -2.86 -10.03
N ARG A 325 -8.29 -4.09 -10.40
CA ARG A 325 -9.29 -5.12 -10.72
C ARG A 325 -9.07 -6.35 -9.89
N LEU A 326 -10.18 -6.91 -9.43
CA LEU A 326 -10.24 -8.18 -8.74
C LEU A 326 -10.66 -9.28 -9.72
N TRP A 327 -10.04 -10.42 -9.61
CA TRP A 327 -10.26 -11.56 -10.48
C TRP A 327 -10.43 -12.82 -9.64
N ASP A 328 -11.30 -13.71 -10.04
CA ASP A 328 -11.30 -15.08 -9.60
C ASP A 328 -10.26 -15.87 -10.42
N PRO A 329 -9.13 -16.28 -9.83
CA PRO A 329 -8.07 -16.94 -10.58
C PRO A 329 -8.46 -18.31 -11.11
N ALA A 330 -9.44 -18.99 -10.48
CA ALA A 330 -9.90 -20.31 -10.91
C ALA A 330 -10.77 -20.23 -12.16
N SER A 331 -11.71 -19.29 -12.24
CA SER A 331 -12.58 -19.11 -13.41
C SER A 331 -12.03 -18.12 -14.44
N GLY A 332 -11.12 -17.21 -14.03
CA GLY A 332 -10.63 -16.12 -14.84
C GLY A 332 -11.61 -14.94 -14.96
N ARG A 333 -12.71 -14.97 -14.24
CA ARG A 333 -13.72 -13.90 -14.29
C ARG A 333 -13.29 -12.71 -13.45
N GLN A 334 -13.59 -11.52 -13.95
CA GLN A 334 -13.47 -10.31 -13.16
C GLN A 334 -14.50 -10.31 -12.04
N ALA A 335 -14.04 -10.20 -10.80
CA ALA A 335 -14.86 -10.16 -9.59
C ALA A 335 -15.23 -8.72 -9.19
N GLY A 336 -14.45 -7.72 -9.63
CA GLY A 336 -14.73 -6.33 -9.30
C GLY A 336 -13.74 -5.33 -9.88
N VAL A 337 -14.07 -4.04 -9.71
CA VAL A 337 -13.22 -2.90 -10.09
C VAL A 337 -13.22 -1.90 -8.94
N LEU A 338 -12.04 -1.51 -8.48
CA LEU A 338 -11.88 -0.47 -7.47
C LEU A 338 -11.46 0.81 -8.18
N GLU A 339 -12.33 1.79 -8.14
CA GLU A 339 -12.15 3.10 -8.74
C GLU A 339 -11.92 4.16 -7.66
N GLY A 340 -11.14 5.19 -7.98
CA GLY A 340 -10.93 6.31 -7.05
C GLY A 340 -9.56 6.95 -7.18
N HIS A 341 -8.51 6.22 -7.57
CA HIS A 341 -7.24 6.86 -7.94
C HIS A 341 -7.43 7.76 -9.16
N THR A 342 -6.80 8.93 -9.13
CA THR A 342 -6.93 9.92 -10.21
C THR A 342 -5.84 9.81 -11.26
N GLU A 343 -4.78 9.04 -10.96
CA GLU A 343 -3.65 8.77 -11.83
C GLU A 343 -3.27 7.29 -11.82
N PHE A 344 -2.25 6.88 -12.58
CA PHE A 344 -1.77 5.50 -12.75
C PHE A 344 -1.59 4.80 -11.40
N VAL A 345 -2.03 3.55 -11.30
CA VAL A 345 -1.82 2.73 -10.09
C VAL A 345 -0.66 1.78 -10.33
N PHE A 346 0.37 1.88 -9.47
CA PHE A 346 1.61 1.14 -9.64
C PHE A 346 1.71 -0.10 -8.75
N ALA A 347 1.04 -0.10 -7.61
CA ALA A 347 1.13 -1.18 -6.63
C ALA A 347 -0.25 -1.58 -6.11
N ALA A 348 -0.41 -2.88 -5.87
CA ALA A 348 -1.54 -3.43 -5.13
C ALA A 348 -1.09 -4.67 -4.35
N ALA A 349 -1.56 -4.78 -3.10
CA ALA A 349 -1.30 -5.93 -2.26
C ALA A 349 -2.48 -6.21 -1.32
N PHE A 350 -2.73 -7.50 -1.02
CA PHE A 350 -3.68 -7.90 0.01
C PHE A 350 -3.04 -7.86 1.40
N SER A 351 -3.85 -7.61 2.41
CA SER A 351 -3.49 -7.86 3.81
C SER A 351 -3.36 -9.36 4.08
N PRO A 352 -2.58 -9.77 5.10
CA PRO A 352 -2.39 -11.20 5.42
C PRO A 352 -3.68 -11.96 5.72
N ASP A 353 -4.74 -11.28 6.17
CA ASP A 353 -6.06 -11.83 6.41
C ASP A 353 -6.97 -11.82 5.17
N SER A 354 -6.47 -11.36 4.02
CA SER A 354 -7.18 -11.22 2.74
C SER A 354 -8.38 -10.24 2.76
N ARG A 355 -8.62 -9.51 3.86
CA ARG A 355 -9.79 -8.63 4.01
C ARG A 355 -9.58 -7.23 3.46
N ARG A 356 -8.34 -6.78 3.43
CA ARG A 356 -7.99 -5.42 2.99
C ARG A 356 -7.03 -5.45 1.81
N ILE A 357 -7.05 -4.38 1.04
CA ILE A 357 -6.16 -4.16 -0.09
C ILE A 357 -5.50 -2.80 0.12
N VAL A 358 -4.20 -2.71 -0.14
CA VAL A 358 -3.47 -1.45 -0.22
C VAL A 358 -3.04 -1.19 -1.65
N SER A 359 -3.10 0.06 -2.08
CA SER A 359 -2.64 0.50 -3.41
C SER A 359 -1.79 1.75 -3.32
N GLY A 360 -0.83 1.89 -4.25
CA GLY A 360 0.02 3.07 -4.42
C GLY A 360 -0.09 3.61 -5.83
N SER A 361 -0.15 4.95 -5.98
CA SER A 361 -0.47 5.60 -7.24
C SER A 361 0.43 6.80 -7.56
N GLN A 362 0.44 7.17 -8.84
CA GLN A 362 1.04 8.41 -9.33
C GLN A 362 0.32 9.67 -8.80
N ASP A 363 -0.88 9.55 -8.25
CA ASP A 363 -1.59 10.64 -7.57
C ASP A 363 -1.01 10.99 -6.20
N ASN A 364 0.12 10.40 -5.83
CA ASN A 364 0.86 10.56 -4.58
C ASN A 364 0.14 9.99 -3.36
N SER A 365 -0.98 9.31 -3.54
CA SER A 365 -1.72 8.70 -2.45
C SER A 365 -1.46 7.20 -2.32
N VAL A 366 -1.58 6.71 -1.09
CA VAL A 366 -1.78 5.30 -0.78
C VAL A 366 -3.24 5.14 -0.38
N ARG A 367 -3.94 4.14 -0.92
CA ARG A 367 -5.33 3.88 -0.57
C ARG A 367 -5.49 2.51 0.06
N LEU A 368 -6.39 2.45 1.02
CA LEU A 368 -6.80 1.23 1.70
C LEU A 368 -8.25 0.93 1.29
N TRP A 369 -8.51 -0.33 0.95
CA TRP A 369 -9.80 -0.79 0.46
C TRP A 369 -10.23 -2.04 1.22
N GLU A 370 -11.53 -2.25 1.34
CA GLU A 370 -12.11 -3.49 1.81
C GLU A 370 -12.25 -4.47 0.64
N ALA A 371 -11.71 -5.68 0.77
CA ALA A 371 -11.65 -6.61 -0.35
C ALA A 371 -13.03 -7.17 -0.74
N ASP A 372 -13.87 -7.50 0.24
CA ASP A 372 -15.18 -8.11 0.00
C ASP A 372 -16.19 -7.11 -0.58
N THR A 373 -16.25 -5.90 -0.03
CA THR A 373 -17.21 -4.87 -0.46
C THR A 373 -16.67 -3.97 -1.57
N GLN A 374 -15.35 -4.02 -1.82
CA GLN A 374 -14.64 -3.19 -2.81
C GLN A 374 -14.71 -1.68 -2.52
N ARG A 375 -15.08 -1.30 -1.30
CA ARG A 375 -15.21 0.10 -0.88
C ARG A 375 -13.88 0.65 -0.41
N PRO A 376 -13.60 1.94 -0.66
CA PRO A 376 -12.45 2.60 -0.07
C PRO A 376 -12.66 2.73 1.44
N ILE A 377 -11.66 2.30 2.22
CA ILE A 377 -11.62 2.49 3.67
C ILE A 377 -10.98 3.84 3.98
N ARG A 378 -9.84 4.14 3.31
CA ARG A 378 -9.05 5.33 3.66
C ARG A 378 -8.08 5.72 2.54
N THR A 379 -7.76 7.00 2.48
CA THR A 379 -6.66 7.54 1.65
C THR A 379 -5.57 8.05 2.59
N LEU A 380 -4.35 7.53 2.44
CA LEU A 380 -3.18 7.91 3.23
C LEU A 380 -2.37 8.95 2.43
N MET A 381 -2.32 10.17 2.94
CA MET A 381 -1.63 11.29 2.32
C MET A 381 -0.34 11.60 3.09
N GLY A 382 0.78 11.78 2.38
CA GLY A 382 2.08 12.07 3.02
C GLY A 382 3.26 11.89 2.08
N HIS A 383 3.09 11.17 0.97
CA HIS A 383 4.04 11.18 -0.13
C HIS A 383 3.90 12.49 -0.93
N THR A 384 5.04 13.03 -1.36
CA THR A 384 5.09 14.27 -2.17
C THR A 384 5.26 14.01 -3.66
N ALA A 385 5.40 12.74 -4.05
CA ALA A 385 5.50 12.28 -5.42
C ALA A 385 4.91 10.87 -5.56
N ALA A 386 4.87 10.35 -6.80
CA ALA A 386 4.30 9.05 -7.15
C ALA A 386 4.74 7.91 -6.21
N VAL A 387 3.78 7.10 -5.76
CA VAL A 387 3.99 5.93 -4.90
C VAL A 387 4.11 4.68 -5.77
N PHE A 388 5.29 4.07 -5.77
CA PHE A 388 5.61 2.91 -6.61
C PHE A 388 5.38 1.56 -5.93
N SER A 389 5.41 1.52 -4.61
CA SER A 389 5.24 0.29 -3.84
C SER A 389 4.42 0.55 -2.58
N ALA A 390 3.50 -0.36 -2.28
CA ALA A 390 2.71 -0.35 -1.05
C ALA A 390 2.43 -1.81 -0.65
N VAL A 391 2.80 -2.18 0.58
CA VAL A 391 2.74 -3.56 1.09
C VAL A 391 2.33 -3.58 2.55
N PHE A 392 1.62 -4.63 2.97
CA PHE A 392 1.32 -4.88 4.38
C PHE A 392 2.49 -5.58 5.09
N SER A 393 2.65 -5.31 6.37
CA SER A 393 3.48 -6.13 7.26
C SER A 393 2.91 -7.56 7.40
N PRO A 394 3.74 -8.56 7.73
CA PRO A 394 3.27 -9.94 7.89
C PRO A 394 2.20 -10.14 8.97
N ASP A 395 2.13 -9.27 9.96
CA ASP A 395 1.10 -9.25 11.00
C ASP A 395 -0.14 -8.40 10.64
N GLY A 396 -0.13 -7.74 9.47
CA GLY A 396 -1.21 -6.90 8.97
C GLY A 396 -1.42 -5.58 9.71
N ARG A 397 -0.54 -5.21 10.64
CA ARG A 397 -0.69 -4.02 11.48
C ARG A 397 -0.10 -2.75 10.89
N GLU A 398 0.93 -2.90 10.06
CA GLU A 398 1.58 -1.78 9.38
C GLU A 398 1.46 -1.89 7.86
N ILE A 399 1.47 -0.76 7.21
CA ILE A 399 1.63 -0.63 5.76
C ILE A 399 2.95 0.10 5.53
N ALA A 400 3.79 -0.40 4.64
CA ALA A 400 4.93 0.32 4.14
C ALA A 400 4.64 0.80 2.71
N SER A 401 4.92 2.06 2.42
CA SER A 401 4.81 2.64 1.08
C SER A 401 6.08 3.39 0.71
N ALA A 402 6.42 3.39 -0.58
CA ALA A 402 7.60 4.05 -1.07
C ALA A 402 7.41 4.60 -2.48
N GLY A 403 8.13 5.66 -2.81
CA GLY A 403 7.91 6.34 -4.07
C GLY A 403 9.07 7.18 -4.60
N ASN A 404 8.71 8.03 -5.53
CA ASN A 404 9.64 8.92 -6.24
C ASN A 404 10.18 10.06 -5.34
N ASP A 405 9.53 10.33 -4.22
CA ASP A 405 10.00 11.27 -3.20
C ASP A 405 11.16 10.72 -2.35
N ARG A 406 11.61 9.49 -2.62
CA ARG A 406 12.71 8.81 -1.95
C ARG A 406 12.42 8.40 -0.50
N ALA A 407 11.22 8.65 -0.01
CA ALA A 407 10.77 8.30 1.32
C ALA A 407 10.18 6.88 1.35
N ILE A 408 10.34 6.22 2.49
CA ILE A 408 9.59 5.03 2.85
C ILE A 408 8.73 5.40 4.04
N ASN A 409 7.44 5.44 3.85
CA ASN A 409 6.48 5.78 4.88
C ASN A 409 5.88 4.51 5.48
N LEU A 410 5.82 4.46 6.81
CA LEU A 410 5.22 3.39 7.59
C LEU A 410 3.94 3.92 8.21
N TRP A 411 2.84 3.23 7.99
CA TRP A 411 1.50 3.63 8.41
C TRP A 411 0.90 2.57 9.31
N SER A 412 0.13 2.96 10.30
CA SER A 412 -0.76 2.04 11.01
C SER A 412 -1.86 1.59 10.03
N ALA A 413 -2.00 0.29 9.80
CA ALA A 413 -3.00 -0.25 8.88
C ALA A 413 -4.44 -0.05 9.37
N ASP A 414 -4.63 0.08 10.68
CA ASP A 414 -5.95 0.23 11.29
C ASP A 414 -6.39 1.70 11.32
N THR A 415 -5.45 2.61 11.67
CA THR A 415 -5.77 4.03 11.82
C THR A 415 -5.40 4.88 10.60
N GLY A 416 -4.53 4.37 9.72
CA GLY A 416 -3.98 5.12 8.58
C GLY A 416 -2.98 6.21 8.98
N VAL A 417 -2.59 6.29 10.24
CA VAL A 417 -1.65 7.31 10.73
C VAL A 417 -0.24 6.98 10.29
N LEU A 418 0.50 8.00 9.85
CA LEU A 418 1.92 7.89 9.56
C LEU A 418 2.70 7.66 10.86
N VAL A 419 3.26 6.45 11.01
CA VAL A 419 4.01 6.03 12.20
C VAL A 419 5.46 6.48 12.13
N ALA A 420 6.08 6.37 10.95
CA ALA A 420 7.45 6.78 10.71
C ALA A 420 7.72 7.02 9.22
N SER A 421 8.74 7.81 8.93
CA SER A 421 9.31 7.95 7.59
C SER A 421 10.78 7.60 7.64
N LEU A 422 11.19 6.57 6.88
CA LEU A 422 12.58 6.12 6.80
C LEU A 422 13.24 6.86 5.63
N ALA A 423 14.21 7.70 5.94
CA ALA A 423 14.96 8.48 4.98
C ALA A 423 16.36 7.88 4.77
N GLY A 424 16.90 8.01 3.56
CA GLY A 424 18.27 7.57 3.29
C GLY A 424 18.53 7.30 1.81
N HIS A 425 17.57 6.76 1.05
CA HIS A 425 17.73 6.61 -0.39
C HIS A 425 17.97 7.96 -1.06
N SER A 426 18.93 8.00 -2.00
CA SER A 426 19.20 9.22 -2.81
C SER A 426 18.40 9.26 -4.10
N GLY A 427 17.73 8.15 -4.45
CA GLY A 427 16.88 8.00 -5.63
C GLY A 427 15.52 7.43 -5.30
N ALA A 428 14.64 7.34 -6.30
CA ALA A 428 13.31 6.77 -6.18
C ALA A 428 13.36 5.35 -5.58
N VAL A 429 12.50 5.07 -4.63
CA VAL A 429 12.31 3.73 -4.04
C VAL A 429 11.15 3.04 -4.76
N VAL A 430 11.47 1.99 -5.49
CA VAL A 430 10.54 1.38 -6.45
C VAL A 430 9.94 0.04 -5.99
N SER A 431 10.51 -0.58 -4.96
CA SER A 431 10.00 -1.86 -4.45
C SER A 431 10.32 -2.00 -2.96
N LEU A 432 9.38 -2.58 -2.23
CA LEU A 432 9.48 -2.91 -0.82
C LEU A 432 9.16 -4.38 -0.59
N ALA A 433 9.83 -4.99 0.39
CA ALA A 433 9.51 -6.34 0.86
C ALA A 433 9.73 -6.44 2.36
N TYR A 434 8.73 -6.92 3.10
CA TYR A 434 8.89 -7.30 4.50
C TYR A 434 9.58 -8.67 4.62
N SER A 435 10.45 -8.80 5.60
CA SER A 435 11.01 -10.11 5.96
C SER A 435 9.96 -10.95 6.68
N PRO A 436 9.75 -12.23 6.27
CA PRO A 436 8.76 -13.10 6.94
C PRO A 436 9.19 -13.59 8.32
N LYS A 437 10.48 -13.51 8.66
CA LYS A 437 11.06 -14.07 9.89
C LYS A 437 11.68 -13.06 10.83
N ARG A 438 11.98 -11.86 10.35
CA ARG A 438 12.63 -10.79 11.13
C ARG A 438 11.84 -9.51 11.00
N ARG A 439 11.98 -8.60 11.95
CA ARG A 439 11.37 -7.28 11.85
C ARG A 439 12.17 -6.37 10.90
N TRP A 440 12.40 -6.85 9.68
CA TRP A 440 13.14 -6.11 8.66
C TRP A 440 12.26 -5.77 7.47
N LEU A 441 12.53 -4.62 6.89
CA LEU A 441 12.01 -4.19 5.61
C LEU A 441 13.18 -4.03 4.63
N ALA A 442 13.08 -4.59 3.45
CA ALA A 442 14.00 -4.32 2.37
C ALA A 442 13.38 -3.33 1.38
N SER A 443 14.19 -2.42 0.86
CA SER A 443 13.79 -1.43 -0.14
C SER A 443 14.77 -1.40 -1.31
N ALA A 444 14.25 -1.28 -2.52
CA ALA A 444 15.04 -1.19 -3.75
C ALA A 444 15.05 0.25 -4.27
N GLY A 445 16.24 0.85 -4.34
CA GLY A 445 16.45 2.19 -4.88
C GLY A 445 16.95 2.11 -6.33
N ALA A 446 16.16 2.68 -7.26
CA ALA A 446 16.49 2.60 -8.68
C ALA A 446 17.75 3.41 -9.01
N ALA A 447 17.76 4.70 -8.71
CA ALA A 447 18.85 5.58 -9.11
C ALA A 447 20.11 5.44 -8.24
N ASP A 448 19.98 5.05 -6.96
CA ASP A 448 21.12 4.85 -6.07
C ASP A 448 21.72 3.43 -6.15
N MET A 449 21.10 2.55 -6.95
CA MET A 449 21.59 1.20 -7.24
C MET A 449 21.78 0.34 -5.98
N THR A 450 20.96 0.57 -4.94
CA THR A 450 21.09 -0.11 -3.66
C THR A 450 19.82 -0.83 -3.25
N ILE A 451 20.02 -1.94 -2.53
CA ILE A 451 19.01 -2.51 -1.64
C ILE A 451 19.37 -2.07 -0.22
N ARG A 452 18.40 -1.54 0.51
CA ARG A 452 18.57 -1.16 1.92
C ARG A 452 17.70 -2.04 2.79
N ILE A 453 18.26 -2.45 3.92
CA ILE A 453 17.58 -3.23 4.94
C ILE A 453 17.41 -2.34 6.17
N TRP A 454 16.17 -2.22 6.61
CA TRP A 454 15.75 -1.40 7.75
C TRP A 454 15.26 -2.29 8.87
N ASP A 455 15.68 -2.02 10.08
CA ASP A 455 15.10 -2.63 11.27
C ASP A 455 13.85 -1.83 11.68
N LEU A 456 12.73 -2.52 11.78
CA LEU A 456 11.42 -1.89 12.02
C LEU A 456 11.17 -1.57 13.50
N GLU A 457 11.95 -2.14 14.41
CA GLU A 457 11.84 -1.83 15.83
C GLU A 457 12.59 -0.54 16.16
N SER A 458 13.85 -0.46 15.75
CA SER A 458 14.70 0.72 15.95
C SER A 458 14.45 1.83 14.91
N ARG A 459 13.78 1.52 13.80
CA ARG A 459 13.58 2.41 12.64
C ARG A 459 14.89 2.86 11.99
N GLN A 460 15.97 2.07 12.14
CA GLN A 460 17.30 2.40 11.66
C GLN A 460 17.68 1.56 10.42
N LEU A 461 18.56 2.14 9.61
CA LEU A 461 19.21 1.43 8.52
C LEU A 461 20.18 0.39 9.08
N VAL A 462 19.92 -0.89 8.83
CA VAL A 462 20.80 -2.00 9.22
C VAL A 462 21.91 -2.18 8.20
N ARG A 463 21.58 -2.07 6.91
CA ARG A 463 22.51 -2.44 5.83
C ARG A 463 22.16 -1.77 4.50
N THR A 464 23.22 -1.49 3.74
CA THR A 464 23.13 -1.13 2.33
C THR A 464 23.87 -2.17 1.50
N ILE A 465 23.20 -2.74 0.50
CA ILE A 465 23.74 -3.69 -0.47
C ILE A 465 23.81 -2.96 -1.81
N ASN A 466 25.03 -2.76 -2.34
CA ASN A 466 25.22 -2.20 -3.67
C ASN A 466 25.04 -3.32 -4.70
N VAL A 467 24.10 -3.16 -5.62
CA VAL A 467 23.80 -4.15 -6.67
C VAL A 467 24.40 -3.81 -8.03
N GLY A 468 25.05 -2.65 -8.16
CA GLY A 468 25.80 -2.27 -9.36
C GLY A 468 24.96 -1.89 -10.58
N SER A 469 23.64 -1.91 -10.46
CA SER A 469 22.70 -1.45 -11.47
C SER A 469 21.42 -0.96 -10.79
N GLU A 470 20.50 -0.32 -11.52
CA GLU A 470 19.19 0.04 -10.98
C GLU A 470 18.53 -1.15 -10.27
N ALA A 471 18.22 -1.01 -8.98
CA ALA A 471 17.46 -2.02 -8.26
C ALA A 471 15.95 -1.76 -8.49
N ARG A 472 15.30 -2.63 -9.26
CA ARG A 472 13.90 -2.44 -9.68
C ARG A 472 12.90 -3.25 -8.87
N SER A 473 13.36 -4.30 -8.20
CA SER A 473 12.53 -5.19 -7.39
C SER A 473 13.34 -5.82 -6.29
N VAL A 474 12.69 -6.13 -5.17
CA VAL A 474 13.29 -6.86 -4.06
C VAL A 474 12.28 -7.84 -3.46
N ALA A 475 12.75 -9.04 -3.07
CA ALA A 475 11.95 -10.03 -2.35
C ALA A 475 12.81 -10.81 -1.36
N PHE A 476 12.25 -11.13 -0.19
CA PHE A 476 12.85 -12.09 0.75
C PHE A 476 12.44 -13.52 0.40
N SER A 477 13.34 -14.47 0.62
CA SER A 477 12.95 -15.89 0.66
C SER A 477 12.05 -16.17 1.86
N PRO A 478 11.19 -17.22 1.81
CA PRO A 478 10.25 -17.55 2.89
C PRO A 478 10.91 -17.89 4.24
N ASP A 479 12.16 -18.37 4.21
CA ASP A 479 12.97 -18.60 5.40
C ASP A 479 13.66 -17.33 5.94
N GLY A 480 13.60 -16.22 5.18
CA GLY A 480 14.21 -14.94 5.50
C GLY A 480 15.73 -14.90 5.35
N ARG A 481 16.34 -15.94 4.75
CA ARG A 481 17.80 -16.06 4.57
C ARG A 481 18.30 -15.27 3.38
N TRP A 482 17.58 -15.30 2.26
CA TRP A 482 17.99 -14.70 1.00
C TRP A 482 17.18 -13.46 0.66
N ILE A 483 17.84 -12.55 -0.05
CA ILE A 483 17.22 -11.42 -0.74
C ILE A 483 17.49 -11.58 -2.22
N ALA A 484 16.44 -11.68 -3.04
CA ALA A 484 16.54 -11.56 -4.48
C ALA A 484 16.25 -10.13 -4.91
N SER A 485 16.98 -9.62 -5.89
CA SER A 485 16.76 -8.31 -6.50
C SER A 485 16.80 -8.38 -8.02
N GLY A 486 15.87 -7.70 -8.68
CA GLY A 486 15.84 -7.53 -10.14
C GLY A 486 16.60 -6.28 -10.55
N GLY A 487 17.50 -6.41 -11.52
CA GLY A 487 18.37 -5.34 -12.00
C GLY A 487 17.92 -4.70 -13.30
N GLY A 488 18.26 -3.42 -13.48
CA GLY A 488 18.13 -2.71 -14.76
C GLY A 488 18.98 -3.29 -15.89
N ASP A 489 20.00 -4.05 -15.52
CA ASP A 489 20.95 -4.75 -16.42
C ASP A 489 20.49 -6.15 -16.85
N GLY A 490 19.26 -6.56 -16.51
CA GLY A 490 18.73 -7.87 -16.87
C GLY A 490 19.16 -9.02 -15.97
N HIS A 491 19.87 -8.74 -14.89
CA HIS A 491 20.28 -9.77 -13.94
C HIS A 491 19.38 -9.83 -12.72
N VAL A 492 19.21 -11.04 -12.20
CA VAL A 492 18.67 -11.25 -10.85
C VAL A 492 19.85 -11.53 -9.92
N ARG A 493 19.96 -10.79 -8.83
CA ARG A 493 21.00 -11.00 -7.82
C ARG A 493 20.41 -11.58 -6.57
N VAL A 494 21.09 -12.57 -6.01
CA VAL A 494 20.73 -13.20 -4.74
C VAL A 494 21.80 -12.89 -3.72
N SER A 495 21.42 -12.28 -2.63
CA SER A 495 22.30 -11.90 -1.52
C SER A 495 21.86 -12.55 -0.22
N ASP A 496 22.79 -12.81 0.68
CA ASP A 496 22.49 -13.21 2.04
C ASP A 496 21.93 -12.02 2.82
N ALA A 497 20.74 -12.18 3.39
CA ALA A 497 20.03 -11.10 4.06
C ALA A 497 20.72 -10.60 5.33
N ALA A 498 21.41 -11.50 6.05
CA ALA A 498 22.09 -11.17 7.30
C ALA A 498 23.42 -10.46 7.09
N THR A 499 24.16 -10.80 6.03
CA THR A 499 25.48 -10.24 5.74
C THR A 499 25.48 -9.22 4.61
N GLY A 500 24.51 -9.28 3.71
CA GLY A 500 24.46 -8.49 2.47
C GLY A 500 25.39 -9.03 1.37
N ALA A 501 26.09 -10.14 1.62
CA ALA A 501 27.03 -10.71 0.65
C ALA A 501 26.28 -11.23 -0.58
N LEU A 502 26.79 -10.91 -1.77
CA LEU A 502 26.28 -11.44 -3.03
C LEU A 502 26.59 -12.94 -3.10
N VAL A 503 25.58 -13.77 -3.27
CA VAL A 503 25.68 -15.22 -3.36
C VAL A 503 25.69 -15.68 -4.81
N ARG A 504 24.80 -15.14 -5.63
CA ARG A 504 24.67 -15.48 -7.05
C ARG A 504 24.20 -14.30 -7.89
N THR A 505 24.61 -14.29 -9.14
CA THR A 505 24.04 -13.47 -10.20
C THR A 505 23.44 -14.42 -11.24
N LEU A 506 22.12 -14.36 -11.43
CA LEU A 506 21.39 -15.18 -12.38
C LEU A 506 21.28 -14.38 -13.68
N GLN A 507 21.89 -14.91 -14.72
CA GLN A 507 21.94 -14.31 -16.06
C GLN A 507 20.94 -15.02 -16.97
N GLY A 508 20.31 -14.29 -17.85
CA GLY A 508 19.39 -14.92 -18.81
C GLY A 508 18.33 -14.01 -19.40
N HIS A 509 17.92 -12.94 -18.69
CA HIS A 509 17.08 -11.92 -19.30
C HIS A 509 17.89 -10.96 -20.17
N SER A 510 17.31 -10.54 -21.29
CA SER A 510 17.91 -9.56 -22.22
C SER A 510 17.42 -8.14 -21.99
N GLY A 511 16.51 -7.92 -21.05
CA GLY A 511 15.97 -6.63 -20.65
C GLY A 511 15.93 -6.49 -19.13
N TRP A 512 15.60 -5.30 -18.61
CA TRP A 512 15.51 -5.07 -17.18
C TRP A 512 14.54 -6.05 -16.51
N VAL A 513 14.83 -6.45 -15.28
CA VAL A 513 13.99 -7.32 -14.44
C VAL A 513 13.12 -6.45 -13.53
N GLY A 514 11.82 -6.39 -13.83
CA GLY A 514 10.87 -5.53 -13.13
C GLY A 514 10.33 -6.10 -11.83
N SER A 515 10.35 -7.43 -11.69
CA SER A 515 9.82 -8.11 -10.51
C SER A 515 10.52 -9.44 -10.27
N VAL A 516 10.71 -9.75 -9.00
CA VAL A 516 11.16 -11.07 -8.53
C VAL A 516 10.25 -11.54 -7.41
N ALA A 517 9.96 -12.84 -7.34
CA ALA A 517 9.14 -13.44 -6.29
C ALA A 517 9.62 -14.85 -5.97
N PHE A 518 9.75 -15.17 -4.68
CA PHE A 518 9.97 -16.55 -4.23
C PHE A 518 8.65 -17.31 -4.14
N ARG A 519 8.65 -18.59 -4.49
CA ARG A 519 7.55 -19.49 -4.19
C ARG A 519 7.43 -19.68 -2.68
N PRO A 520 6.22 -19.86 -2.11
CA PRO A 520 6.04 -19.97 -0.67
C PRO A 520 6.80 -21.11 0.01
N ASP A 521 7.14 -22.18 -0.71
CA ASP A 521 7.99 -23.28 -0.20
C ASP A 521 9.50 -22.97 -0.25
N GLY A 522 9.89 -21.85 -0.88
CA GLY A 522 11.29 -21.45 -1.04
C GLY A 522 12.09 -22.21 -2.10
N LEU A 523 11.46 -23.15 -2.86
CA LEU A 523 12.16 -23.99 -3.82
C LEU A 523 12.30 -23.36 -5.21
N ARG A 524 11.56 -22.32 -5.50
CA ARG A 524 11.57 -21.61 -6.79
C ARG A 524 11.67 -20.11 -6.61
N LEU A 525 12.26 -19.48 -7.61
CA LEU A 525 12.25 -18.03 -7.78
C LEU A 525 11.69 -17.72 -9.17
N ALA A 526 10.80 -16.75 -9.28
CA ALA A 526 10.31 -16.22 -10.55
C ALA A 526 10.88 -14.84 -10.79
N SER A 527 11.11 -14.49 -12.06
CA SER A 527 11.50 -13.15 -12.50
C SER A 527 10.74 -12.74 -13.76
N GLY A 528 10.18 -11.52 -13.77
CA GLY A 528 9.51 -10.91 -14.93
C GLY A 528 10.35 -9.79 -15.52
N SER A 529 10.42 -9.71 -16.86
CA SER A 529 11.37 -8.82 -17.53
C SER A 529 10.74 -8.06 -18.71
N SER A 530 11.39 -6.96 -19.05
CA SER A 530 11.10 -6.21 -20.28
C SER A 530 11.47 -6.95 -21.57
N ASP A 531 12.10 -8.13 -21.48
CA ASP A 531 12.25 -9.03 -22.61
C ASP A 531 10.97 -9.83 -22.93
N ASN A 532 9.84 -9.46 -22.32
CA ASN A 532 8.50 -10.04 -22.46
C ASN A 532 8.40 -11.49 -21.91
N THR A 533 9.37 -11.94 -21.14
CA THR A 533 9.39 -13.29 -20.60
C THR A 533 9.31 -13.30 -19.08
N VAL A 534 8.82 -14.43 -18.56
CA VAL A 534 9.00 -14.80 -17.16
C VAL A 534 9.97 -15.98 -17.11
N LYS A 535 10.91 -15.94 -16.18
CA LYS A 535 11.85 -17.04 -15.95
C LYS A 535 11.61 -17.65 -14.57
N LEU A 536 11.70 -18.97 -14.53
CA LEU A 536 11.65 -19.76 -13.29
C LEU A 536 13.05 -20.33 -13.02
N TRP A 537 13.50 -20.15 -11.80
CA TRP A 537 14.82 -20.56 -11.33
C TRP A 537 14.65 -21.54 -10.16
N ASP A 538 15.52 -22.52 -10.10
CA ASP A 538 15.66 -23.36 -8.92
C ASP A 538 16.35 -22.58 -7.80
N ALA A 539 15.74 -22.46 -6.65
CA ALA A 539 16.26 -21.63 -5.55
C ALA A 539 17.34 -22.33 -4.69
N GLN A 540 17.67 -23.60 -4.99
CA GLN A 540 18.77 -24.33 -4.35
C GLN A 540 20.02 -24.29 -5.22
N SER A 541 19.90 -24.68 -6.48
CA SER A 541 20.99 -24.70 -7.45
C SER A 541 21.22 -23.36 -8.17
N TRP A 542 20.21 -22.49 -8.15
CA TRP A 542 20.16 -21.21 -8.87
C TRP A 542 20.23 -21.36 -10.40
N GLN A 543 19.84 -22.52 -10.90
CA GLN A 543 19.80 -22.79 -12.35
C GLN A 543 18.46 -22.34 -12.94
N LEU A 544 18.49 -21.90 -14.20
CA LEU A 544 17.29 -21.61 -14.97
C LEU A 544 16.56 -22.92 -15.25
N LEU A 545 15.32 -23.03 -14.79
CA LEU A 545 14.48 -24.18 -15.05
C LEU A 545 13.65 -23.99 -16.32
N ARG A 546 13.08 -22.79 -16.49
CA ARG A 546 12.14 -22.53 -17.56
C ARG A 546 12.06 -21.05 -17.94
N THR A 547 11.73 -20.81 -19.22
CA THR A 547 11.33 -19.51 -19.72
C THR A 547 9.89 -19.58 -20.21
N LEU A 548 8.98 -18.82 -19.59
CA LEU A 548 7.58 -18.71 -19.96
C LEU A 548 7.45 -17.57 -20.98
N ARG A 549 6.90 -17.90 -22.13
CA ARG A 549 6.72 -16.96 -23.25
C ARG A 549 5.23 -16.80 -23.55
N GLY A 550 4.84 -15.62 -24.02
CA GLY A 550 3.46 -15.37 -24.41
C GLY A 550 3.03 -13.92 -24.23
N HIS A 551 3.58 -13.20 -23.24
CA HIS A 551 3.39 -11.74 -23.20
C HIS A 551 4.03 -11.09 -24.42
N THR A 552 3.35 -10.07 -24.96
CA THR A 552 3.79 -9.34 -26.16
C THR A 552 4.56 -8.07 -25.83
N ARG A 553 4.52 -7.65 -24.56
CA ARG A 553 5.26 -6.49 -24.04
C ARG A 553 5.87 -6.83 -22.66
N ALA A 554 6.59 -5.88 -22.09
CA ALA A 554 7.32 -6.02 -20.84
C ALA A 554 6.47 -6.61 -19.71
N VAL A 555 7.02 -7.63 -19.01
CA VAL A 555 6.43 -8.18 -17.79
C VAL A 555 6.93 -7.36 -16.61
N LYS A 556 5.99 -6.70 -15.93
CA LYS A 556 6.27 -5.74 -14.85
C LYS A 556 6.20 -6.36 -13.47
N SER A 557 5.31 -7.33 -13.26
CA SER A 557 5.07 -7.95 -11.95
C SER A 557 4.85 -9.45 -12.09
N VAL A 558 5.33 -10.21 -11.11
CA VAL A 558 5.07 -11.65 -10.96
C VAL A 558 4.72 -11.96 -9.52
N ALA A 559 3.78 -12.91 -9.31
CA ALA A 559 3.37 -13.36 -8.00
C ALA A 559 3.01 -14.85 -8.03
N PHE A 560 3.52 -15.62 -7.07
CA PHE A 560 3.08 -17.00 -6.86
C PHE A 560 1.75 -17.04 -6.08
N SER A 561 0.92 -18.03 -6.39
CA SER A 561 -0.21 -18.37 -5.54
C SER A 561 0.28 -18.88 -4.18
N PRO A 562 -0.50 -18.70 -3.09
CA PRO A 562 -0.10 -19.12 -1.75
C PRO A 562 0.19 -20.62 -1.58
N ASP A 563 -0.39 -21.48 -2.44
CA ASP A 563 -0.07 -22.91 -2.50
C ASP A 563 1.15 -23.25 -3.38
N GLY A 564 1.69 -22.23 -4.05
CA GLY A 564 2.82 -22.40 -4.97
C GLY A 564 2.49 -23.08 -6.30
N GLY A 565 1.24 -23.51 -6.53
CA GLY A 565 0.84 -24.25 -7.75
C GLY A 565 0.74 -23.39 -9.00
N HIS A 566 0.51 -22.08 -8.83
CA HIS A 566 0.32 -21.14 -9.92
C HIS A 566 1.25 -19.94 -9.80
N LEU A 567 1.54 -19.33 -10.94
CA LEU A 567 2.23 -18.06 -11.05
C LEU A 567 1.38 -17.10 -11.87
N ALA A 568 1.17 -15.89 -11.40
CA ALA A 568 0.57 -14.81 -12.17
C ALA A 568 1.66 -13.84 -12.65
N SER A 569 1.49 -13.30 -13.86
CA SER A 569 2.36 -12.25 -14.41
C SER A 569 1.52 -11.12 -15.00
N ALA A 570 1.88 -9.88 -14.70
CA ALA A 570 1.26 -8.67 -15.22
C ALA A 570 2.17 -7.97 -16.21
N SER A 571 1.61 -7.46 -17.31
CA SER A 571 2.38 -6.94 -18.42
C SER A 571 1.84 -5.62 -18.97
N TYR A 572 2.72 -4.90 -19.64
CA TYR A 572 2.40 -3.73 -20.45
C TYR A 572 1.60 -4.07 -21.73
N ASP A 573 1.30 -5.36 -21.96
CA ASP A 573 0.35 -5.79 -22.99
C ASP A 573 -1.13 -5.72 -22.52
N ASN A 574 -1.38 -5.08 -21.37
CA ASN A 574 -2.67 -4.89 -20.72
C ASN A 574 -3.29 -6.17 -20.17
N THR A 575 -2.57 -7.27 -20.15
CA THR A 575 -3.05 -8.57 -19.68
C THR A 575 -2.33 -9.06 -18.43
N ILE A 576 -3.01 -9.95 -17.71
CA ILE A 576 -2.39 -10.80 -16.71
C ILE A 576 -2.43 -12.23 -17.26
N ARG A 577 -1.35 -12.99 -17.08
CA ARG A 577 -1.32 -14.42 -17.43
C ARG A 577 -1.12 -15.27 -16.21
N ILE A 578 -1.83 -16.39 -16.17
CA ILE A 578 -1.69 -17.40 -15.13
C ILE A 578 -1.01 -18.63 -15.74
N TRP A 579 -0.02 -19.15 -15.03
CA TRP A 579 0.85 -20.24 -15.45
C TRP A 579 0.87 -21.33 -14.39
N HIS A 580 1.06 -22.59 -14.80
CA HIS A 580 1.46 -23.65 -13.89
C HIS A 580 2.90 -23.44 -13.43
N ALA A 581 3.12 -23.40 -12.11
CA ALA A 581 4.45 -23.17 -11.54
C ALA A 581 5.39 -24.39 -11.63
N ASP A 582 4.82 -25.61 -11.69
CA ASP A 582 5.53 -26.91 -11.72
C ASP A 582 5.46 -27.60 -13.08
N ALA A 583 4.97 -26.94 -14.13
CA ALA A 583 4.94 -27.57 -15.44
C ALA A 583 6.34 -28.05 -15.85
N ALA A 584 6.46 -29.31 -16.26
CA ALA A 584 7.72 -29.92 -16.70
C ALA A 584 8.35 -29.09 -17.85
N PRO A 585 9.69 -29.08 -18.03
CA PRO A 585 10.31 -28.44 -19.18
C PRO A 585 9.66 -29.00 -20.46
N ALA A 586 9.31 -28.13 -21.39
CA ALA A 586 9.00 -28.56 -22.75
C ALA A 586 10.33 -29.00 -23.36
N ASP A 587 10.41 -30.26 -23.81
CA ASP A 587 11.52 -30.86 -24.53
C ASP A 587 11.84 -30.06 -25.81
#